data_9af78889a49c2cb7fc8b01426a84d24d
#
_entry.id   9af78889a49c2cb7fc8b01426a84d24d
#
_cell.length_a   1.000
_cell.length_b   1.000
_cell.length_c   1.000
_cell.angle_alpha   90.00
_cell.angle_beta   90.00
_cell.angle_gamma   90.00
#
_symmetry.space_group_name_H-M   'P 1'
#
loop_
_entity.id
_entity.type
_entity.pdbx_description
1 polymer ?
#
loop_
_entity_poly.entity_id
_entity_poly.type
_entity_poly.pdbx_seq_one_letter_code
_entity_poly.pdbx_strand_id
1 'polypeptide(L)'
;MNMIDDRIYDEMDNFCSEILDGEGLLKYITAKRDFFIDPKHTIEELFEKNEIDNEKINTYGDFYYYYLIKYSNCYMYKFNSKGYTEAFRELLQRNDINPDKLDVNWKNVRTKEEEYQEGLIDILYAMISYELKKIGYAVFGVNFGYETVLYYVVKEKNFERISNNQKLFKIFDLPFLESIYNEIFEITGDLGVSRVKIGDFLEKKDDGYYTLFKKDNIVIKNINENDEKEVRIIL
;
A
#
# COMPACT_ATOMS: atom_id res chain seq x y z
N MET A 1 -9.73 12.72 -30.28
CA MET A 1 -8.75 13.30 -29.34
C MET A 1 -9.56 13.99 -28.26
N ASN A 2 -9.90 13.27 -27.18
CA ASN A 2 -10.59 13.90 -26.05
C ASN A 2 -9.56 14.84 -25.41
N MET A 3 -9.88 16.14 -25.35
CA MET A 3 -9.11 17.08 -24.56
C MET A 3 -9.18 16.58 -23.11
N ILE A 4 -8.11 15.90 -22.69
CA ILE A 4 -7.89 15.64 -21.27
C ILE A 4 -7.73 17.05 -20.68
N ASP A 5 -8.58 17.36 -19.72
CA ASP A 5 -8.59 18.66 -19.05
C ASP A 5 -7.17 18.95 -18.50
N ASP A 6 -6.53 20.05 -18.92
CA ASP A 6 -5.17 20.43 -18.49
C ASP A 6 -5.01 20.40 -16.97
N ARG A 7 -6.10 20.57 -16.23
CA ARG A 7 -6.16 20.45 -14.77
C ARG A 7 -5.80 19.06 -14.24
N ILE A 8 -5.90 18.01 -15.06
CA ILE A 8 -5.49 16.64 -14.67
C ILE A 8 -3.96 16.56 -14.56
N TYR A 9 -3.26 17.19 -15.48
CA TYR A 9 -1.79 17.18 -15.45
C TYR A 9 -1.22 17.94 -14.26
N ASP A 10 -1.87 19.05 -13.86
CA ASP A 10 -1.48 19.78 -12.66
C ASP A 10 -1.64 18.93 -11.40
N GLU A 11 -2.69 18.13 -11.31
CA GLU A 11 -2.90 17.25 -10.16
C GLU A 11 -1.92 16.05 -10.15
N MET A 12 -1.52 15.54 -11.31
CA MET A 12 -0.45 14.55 -11.43
C MET A 12 0.90 15.14 -10.97
N ASP A 13 1.19 16.37 -11.32
CA ASP A 13 2.39 17.08 -10.87
C ASP A 13 2.36 17.31 -9.35
N ASN A 14 1.21 17.70 -8.80
CA ASN A 14 1.02 17.85 -7.36
C ASN A 14 1.26 16.53 -6.64
N PHE A 15 0.74 15.41 -7.15
CA PHE A 15 1.02 14.10 -6.56
C PHE A 15 2.50 13.76 -6.58
N CYS A 16 3.18 13.96 -7.71
CA CYS A 16 4.63 13.75 -7.83
C CYS A 16 5.41 14.60 -6.83
N SER A 17 4.98 15.85 -6.57
CA SER A 17 5.65 16.72 -5.59
C SER A 17 5.57 16.22 -4.15
N GLU A 18 4.60 15.37 -3.84
CA GLU A 18 4.42 14.80 -2.49
C GLU A 18 5.13 13.45 -2.31
N ILE A 19 5.39 12.71 -3.39
CA ILE A 19 6.00 11.37 -3.33
C ILE A 19 7.46 11.33 -3.78
N LEU A 20 7.92 12.31 -4.57
CA LEU A 20 9.30 12.38 -5.07
C LEU A 20 10.09 13.40 -4.25
N ASP A 21 11.38 13.16 -4.11
CA ASP A 21 12.31 14.19 -3.63
C ASP A 21 12.53 15.28 -4.69
N GLY A 22 13.26 16.35 -4.33
CA GLY A 22 13.47 17.47 -5.23
C GLY A 22 14.20 17.11 -6.53
N GLU A 23 15.12 16.14 -6.52
CA GLU A 23 15.83 15.66 -7.71
C GLU A 23 14.89 14.78 -8.57
N GLY A 24 14.16 13.88 -7.93
CA GLY A 24 13.16 13.02 -8.60
C GLY A 24 12.05 13.82 -9.25
N LEU A 25 11.57 14.87 -8.59
CA LEU A 25 10.56 15.77 -9.15
C LEU A 25 11.08 16.52 -10.38
N LEU A 26 12.32 17.03 -10.34
CA LEU A 26 12.93 17.69 -11.49
C LEU A 26 13.09 16.74 -12.69
N LYS A 27 13.52 15.52 -12.43
CA LYS A 27 13.59 14.45 -13.47
C LYS A 27 12.22 14.15 -14.07
N TYR A 28 11.19 14.07 -13.24
CA TYR A 28 9.82 13.86 -13.70
C TYR A 28 9.34 15.00 -14.60
N ILE A 29 9.51 16.26 -14.19
CA ILE A 29 9.09 17.43 -14.98
C ILE A 29 9.82 17.45 -16.34
N THR A 30 11.11 17.11 -16.35
CA THR A 30 11.89 17.02 -17.59
C THR A 30 11.35 15.90 -18.48
N ALA A 31 11.17 14.71 -17.96
CA ALA A 31 10.65 13.56 -18.70
C ALA A 31 9.24 13.81 -19.24
N LYS A 32 8.36 14.47 -18.45
CA LYS A 32 7.03 14.90 -18.88
C LYS A 32 7.11 15.83 -20.09
N ARG A 33 7.94 16.87 -20.01
CA ARG A 33 8.14 17.83 -21.12
C ARG A 33 8.61 17.11 -22.38
N ASP A 34 9.61 16.25 -22.25
CA ASP A 34 10.23 15.54 -23.37
C ASP A 34 9.25 14.54 -23.98
N PHE A 35 8.40 13.89 -23.19
CA PHE A 35 7.30 13.05 -23.66
C PHE A 35 6.29 13.83 -24.54
N PHE A 36 5.95 15.06 -24.19
CA PHE A 36 5.05 15.87 -25.02
C PHE A 36 5.69 16.38 -26.31
N ILE A 37 7.04 16.45 -26.36
CA ILE A 37 7.80 16.85 -27.57
C ILE A 37 7.97 15.65 -28.52
N ASP A 38 8.50 14.54 -28.00
CA ASP A 38 8.75 13.30 -28.75
C ASP A 38 8.49 12.08 -27.85
N PRO A 39 7.25 11.57 -27.81
CA PRO A 39 6.86 10.45 -26.95
C PRO A 39 7.70 9.21 -27.20
N LYS A 40 7.96 8.89 -28.48
CA LYS A 40 8.67 7.67 -28.87
C LYS A 40 10.12 7.69 -28.37
N HIS A 41 10.83 8.76 -28.64
CA HIS A 41 12.21 8.93 -28.20
C HIS A 41 12.31 8.91 -26.68
N THR A 42 11.42 9.62 -25.98
CA THR A 42 11.39 9.66 -24.51
C THR A 42 11.15 8.28 -23.90
N ILE A 43 10.25 7.48 -24.48
CA ILE A 43 9.98 6.12 -24.01
C ILE A 43 11.23 5.23 -24.24
N GLU A 44 11.84 5.32 -25.43
CA GLU A 44 13.04 4.53 -25.76
C GLU A 44 14.25 4.88 -24.88
N GLU A 45 14.37 6.15 -24.47
CA GLU A 45 15.45 6.62 -23.60
C GLU A 45 15.22 6.24 -22.14
N LEU A 46 14.00 6.38 -21.62
CA LEU A 46 13.70 6.16 -20.21
C LEU A 46 13.49 4.68 -19.86
N PHE A 47 13.03 3.85 -20.80
CA PHE A 47 12.67 2.47 -20.53
C PHE A 47 13.47 1.50 -21.43
N GLU A 48 14.23 0.61 -20.83
CA GLU A 48 14.94 -0.44 -21.58
C GLU A 48 13.93 -1.41 -22.20
N LYS A 49 14.20 -1.88 -23.43
CA LYS A 49 13.30 -2.75 -24.22
C LYS A 49 12.82 -4.03 -23.48
N ASN A 50 13.53 -4.45 -22.45
CA ASN A 50 13.23 -5.67 -21.70
C ASN A 50 12.48 -5.42 -20.39
N GLU A 51 12.36 -4.17 -19.94
CA GLU A 51 11.72 -3.83 -18.67
C GLU A 51 10.23 -3.59 -18.84
N ILE A 52 9.85 -2.95 -19.93
CA ILE A 52 8.46 -2.60 -20.25
C ILE A 52 8.24 -2.89 -21.73
N ASP A 53 7.10 -3.49 -22.02
CA ASP A 53 6.60 -3.56 -23.39
C ASP A 53 6.22 -2.14 -23.84
N ASN A 54 7.16 -1.50 -24.55
CA ASN A 54 7.02 -0.10 -24.99
C ASN A 54 5.76 0.11 -25.86
N GLU A 55 5.24 -0.96 -26.47
CA GLU A 55 4.00 -0.93 -27.25
C GLU A 55 2.76 -0.69 -26.36
N LYS A 56 2.87 -0.87 -25.04
CA LYS A 56 1.79 -0.60 -24.09
C LYS A 56 1.71 0.85 -23.67
N ILE A 57 2.70 1.69 -23.96
CA ILE A 57 2.70 3.11 -23.60
C ILE A 57 2.11 3.90 -24.77
N ASN A 58 0.80 4.10 -24.75
CA ASN A 58 0.08 4.78 -25.84
C ASN A 58 -0.42 6.17 -25.43
N THR A 59 -0.50 6.42 -24.13
CA THR A 59 -1.05 7.66 -23.58
C THR A 59 -0.09 8.25 -22.54
N TYR A 60 -0.29 9.53 -22.19
CA TYR A 60 0.43 10.12 -21.07
C TYR A 60 0.11 9.42 -19.74
N GLY A 61 -1.09 8.90 -19.55
CA GLY A 61 -1.45 8.11 -18.38
C GLY A 61 -0.62 6.83 -18.24
N ASP A 62 -0.41 6.11 -19.35
CA ASP A 62 0.45 4.93 -19.38
C ASP A 62 1.90 5.32 -19.07
N PHE A 63 2.42 6.38 -19.72
CA PHE A 63 3.76 6.90 -19.46
C PHE A 63 3.94 7.26 -17.99
N TYR A 64 2.99 7.99 -17.41
CA TYR A 64 3.01 8.39 -16.00
C TYR A 64 3.04 7.18 -15.06
N TYR A 65 2.18 6.19 -15.29
CA TYR A 65 2.14 4.96 -14.52
C TYR A 65 3.48 4.22 -14.53
N TYR A 66 4.05 3.99 -15.70
CA TYR A 66 5.33 3.30 -15.82
C TYR A 66 6.49 4.14 -15.28
N TYR A 67 6.43 5.45 -15.43
CA TYR A 67 7.40 6.35 -14.82
C TYR A 67 7.42 6.21 -13.29
N LEU A 68 6.26 6.20 -12.66
CA LEU A 68 6.14 6.02 -11.22
C LEU A 68 6.67 4.66 -10.76
N ILE A 69 6.37 3.59 -11.46
CA ILE A 69 6.90 2.25 -11.13
C ILE A 69 8.44 2.25 -11.14
N LYS A 70 9.05 2.88 -12.12
CA LYS A 70 10.51 2.84 -12.29
C LYS A 70 11.26 3.82 -11.40
N TYR A 71 10.75 5.02 -11.23
CA TYR A 71 11.49 6.15 -10.66
C TYR A 71 10.94 6.66 -9.32
N SER A 72 9.80 6.19 -8.86
CA SER A 72 9.35 6.46 -7.50
C SER A 72 9.69 5.31 -6.56
N ASN A 73 9.88 5.64 -5.28
CA ASN A 73 10.10 4.63 -4.25
C ASN A 73 8.79 3.95 -3.88
N CYS A 74 8.18 3.22 -4.83
CA CYS A 74 6.97 2.46 -4.61
C CYS A 74 7.20 0.95 -4.56
N TYR A 75 6.23 0.23 -4.01
CA TYR A 75 6.07 -1.19 -4.18
C TYR A 75 4.84 -1.49 -5.03
N MET A 76 5.03 -2.18 -6.14
CA MET A 76 3.95 -2.60 -7.02
C MET A 76 3.41 -3.97 -6.56
N TYR A 77 2.22 -3.96 -6.00
CA TYR A 77 1.50 -5.18 -5.67
C TYR A 77 0.60 -5.61 -6.83
N LYS A 78 0.75 -6.85 -7.27
CA LYS A 78 -0.20 -7.50 -8.19
C LYS A 78 -1.14 -8.37 -7.38
N PHE A 79 -2.44 -8.30 -7.67
CA PHE A 79 -3.41 -9.15 -6.99
C PHE A 79 -2.99 -10.62 -7.04
N ASN A 80 -3.13 -11.32 -5.91
CA ASN A 80 -2.73 -12.72 -5.72
C ASN A 80 -1.21 -13.00 -5.83
N SER A 81 -0.35 -11.98 -5.79
CA SER A 81 1.09 -12.20 -5.69
C SER A 81 1.49 -12.57 -4.25
N LYS A 82 2.56 -13.36 -4.16
CA LYS A 82 3.22 -13.71 -2.87
C LYS A 82 4.47 -12.85 -2.68
N GLY A 83 5.03 -12.89 -1.47
CA GLY A 83 6.27 -12.18 -1.16
C GLY A 83 6.07 -10.72 -0.76
N TYR A 84 4.83 -10.30 -0.49
CA TYR A 84 4.54 -8.92 -0.11
C TYR A 84 5.12 -8.55 1.27
N THR A 85 5.32 -9.51 2.17
CA THR A 85 5.98 -9.25 3.46
C THR A 85 7.39 -8.71 3.27
N GLU A 86 8.20 -9.36 2.43
CA GLU A 86 9.56 -8.91 2.12
C GLU A 86 9.53 -7.61 1.30
N ALA A 87 8.60 -7.50 0.36
CA ALA A 87 8.46 -6.31 -0.47
C ALA A 87 8.10 -5.06 0.35
N PHE A 88 7.25 -5.18 1.37
CA PHE A 88 7.00 -4.07 2.31
C PHE A 88 8.22 -3.74 3.17
N ARG A 89 8.99 -4.74 3.59
CA ARG A 89 10.26 -4.49 4.30
C ARG A 89 11.24 -3.71 3.43
N GLU A 90 11.38 -4.09 2.15
CA GLU A 90 12.20 -3.35 1.19
C GLU A 90 11.67 -1.93 0.93
N LEU A 91 10.35 -1.76 0.81
CA LEU A 91 9.73 -0.44 0.66
C LEU A 91 10.08 0.48 1.84
N LEU A 92 10.01 -0.04 3.07
CA LEU A 92 10.39 0.72 4.26
C LEU A 92 11.88 1.10 4.22
N GLN A 93 12.75 0.16 3.88
CA GLN A 93 14.20 0.40 3.80
C GLN A 93 14.57 1.43 2.73
N ARG A 94 13.90 1.42 1.56
CA ARG A 94 14.08 2.43 0.50
C ARG A 94 13.68 3.83 0.96
N ASN A 95 12.85 3.93 1.99
CA ASN A 95 12.42 5.18 2.62
C ASN A 95 13.17 5.48 3.94
N ASP A 96 14.36 4.89 4.13
CA ASP A 96 15.22 5.05 5.31
C ASP A 96 14.56 4.64 6.63
N ILE A 97 13.54 3.79 6.58
CA ILE A 97 12.86 3.26 7.76
C ILE A 97 13.34 1.83 8.02
N ASN A 98 13.91 1.60 9.20
CA ASN A 98 14.31 0.26 9.59
C ASN A 98 13.08 -0.58 10.00
N PRO A 99 12.71 -1.64 9.23
CA PRO A 99 11.54 -2.45 9.54
C PRO A 99 11.61 -3.13 10.90
N ASP A 100 12.81 -3.47 11.37
CA ASP A 100 13.00 -4.19 12.64
C ASP A 100 12.77 -3.30 13.88
N LYS A 101 12.60 -1.99 13.67
CA LYS A 101 12.22 -1.05 14.73
C LYS A 101 10.71 -0.84 14.85
N LEU A 102 9.95 -1.34 13.90
CA LEU A 102 8.49 -1.32 13.96
C LEU A 102 8.02 -2.53 14.78
N ASP A 103 6.99 -2.31 15.60
CA ASP A 103 6.39 -3.39 16.40
C ASP A 103 5.47 -4.27 15.53
N VAL A 104 6.06 -4.88 14.50
CA VAL A 104 5.43 -5.82 13.58
C VAL A 104 6.08 -7.20 13.74
N ASN A 105 5.26 -8.21 13.97
CA ASN A 105 5.75 -9.58 14.05
C ASN A 105 5.99 -10.16 12.63
N TRP A 106 7.05 -9.67 11.98
CA TRP A 106 7.41 -10.02 10.59
C TRP A 106 7.50 -11.52 10.34
N LYS A 107 8.01 -12.26 11.34
CA LYS A 107 8.13 -13.72 11.22
C LYS A 107 6.75 -14.37 11.17
N ASN A 108 5.82 -13.93 12.02
CA ASN A 108 4.46 -14.44 12.04
C ASN A 108 3.73 -14.09 10.74
N VAL A 109 3.81 -12.83 10.32
CA VAL A 109 3.17 -12.38 9.07
C VAL A 109 3.65 -13.21 7.89
N ARG A 110 4.96 -13.44 7.77
CA ARG A 110 5.53 -14.26 6.70
C ARG A 110 5.01 -15.72 6.74
N THR A 111 4.91 -16.32 7.93
CA THR A 111 4.36 -17.66 8.06
C THR A 111 2.88 -17.68 7.64
N LYS A 112 2.13 -16.67 8.03
CA LYS A 112 0.71 -16.55 7.69
C LYS A 112 0.46 -16.21 6.21
N GLU A 113 1.38 -15.52 5.55
CA GLU A 113 1.33 -15.29 4.10
C GLU A 113 1.28 -16.59 3.30
N GLU A 114 1.94 -17.64 3.80
CA GLU A 114 1.89 -18.96 3.18
C GLU A 114 0.56 -19.68 3.45
N GLU A 115 -0.06 -19.45 4.62
CA GLU A 115 -1.33 -20.07 5.03
C GLU A 115 -2.56 -19.36 4.44
N TYR A 116 -2.54 -18.03 4.38
CA TYR A 116 -3.64 -17.19 3.91
C TYR A 116 -3.32 -16.66 2.51
N GLN A 117 -3.83 -17.31 1.48
CA GLN A 117 -3.55 -16.94 0.08
C GLN A 117 -4.04 -15.54 -0.30
N GLU A 118 -5.05 -15.00 0.41
CA GLU A 118 -5.63 -13.68 0.15
C GLU A 118 -5.95 -12.95 1.47
N GLY A 119 -5.76 -11.62 1.47
CA GLY A 119 -6.23 -10.74 2.54
C GLY A 119 -5.27 -10.49 3.69
N LEU A 120 -4.18 -11.24 3.83
CA LEU A 120 -3.19 -10.92 4.85
C LEU A 120 -2.44 -9.62 4.52
N ILE A 121 -2.41 -9.22 3.25
CA ILE A 121 -1.83 -7.92 2.84
C ILE A 121 -2.53 -6.76 3.54
N ASP A 122 -3.85 -6.86 3.75
CA ASP A 122 -4.63 -5.81 4.39
C ASP A 122 -4.25 -5.70 5.87
N ILE A 123 -4.05 -6.84 6.55
CA ILE A 123 -3.58 -6.88 7.94
C ILE A 123 -2.16 -6.30 8.03
N LEU A 124 -1.26 -6.74 7.16
CA LEU A 124 0.10 -6.23 7.14
C LEU A 124 0.12 -4.73 6.88
N TYR A 125 -0.68 -4.26 5.92
CA TYR A 125 -0.86 -2.86 5.63
C TYR A 125 -1.33 -2.08 6.87
N ALA A 126 -2.32 -2.59 7.58
CA ALA A 126 -2.87 -1.98 8.78
C ALA A 126 -1.81 -1.90 9.90
N MET A 127 -1.09 -3.00 10.14
CA MET A 127 0.00 -3.03 11.14
C MET A 127 1.09 -2.00 10.80
N ILE A 128 1.55 -1.97 9.55
CA ILE A 128 2.56 -1.03 9.11
C ILE A 128 2.04 0.40 9.22
N SER A 129 0.81 0.67 8.79
CA SER A 129 0.19 2.00 8.88
C SER A 129 0.16 2.51 10.31
N TYR A 130 -0.25 1.67 11.26
CA TYR A 130 -0.28 2.02 12.68
C TYR A 130 1.10 2.35 13.23
N GLU A 131 2.10 1.52 12.93
CA GLU A 131 3.47 1.74 13.40
C GLU A 131 4.12 2.97 12.75
N LEU A 132 3.90 3.18 11.45
CA LEU A 132 4.42 4.35 10.73
C LEU A 132 3.87 5.67 11.28
N LYS A 133 2.59 5.70 11.64
CA LYS A 133 1.96 6.87 12.23
C LYS A 133 2.67 7.31 13.52
N LYS A 134 3.14 6.38 14.33
CA LYS A 134 3.88 6.70 15.58
C LYS A 134 5.19 7.45 15.32
N ILE A 135 5.75 7.31 14.12
CA ILE A 135 7.02 7.95 13.72
C ILE A 135 6.83 9.05 12.67
N GLY A 136 5.58 9.49 12.44
CA GLY A 136 5.24 10.60 11.54
C GLY A 136 5.29 10.27 10.05
N TYR A 137 5.05 8.99 9.70
CA TYR A 137 4.93 8.51 8.33
C TYR A 137 3.56 7.90 8.08
N ALA A 138 3.19 7.81 6.82
CA ALA A 138 2.01 7.12 6.34
C ALA A 138 2.36 6.17 5.19
N VAL A 139 1.67 5.05 5.11
CA VAL A 139 1.65 4.17 3.94
C VAL A 139 0.29 4.28 3.29
N PHE A 140 0.25 4.26 1.96
CA PHE A 140 -1.01 4.27 1.21
C PHE A 140 -0.83 3.57 -0.13
N GLY A 141 -1.94 3.06 -0.68
CA GLY A 141 -1.97 2.41 -1.98
C GLY A 141 -2.67 3.28 -3.02
N VAL A 142 -2.20 3.24 -4.26
CA VAL A 142 -2.80 3.89 -5.42
C VAL A 142 -3.15 2.85 -6.46
N ASN A 143 -4.42 2.79 -6.85
CA ASN A 143 -4.89 1.91 -7.90
C ASN A 143 -5.04 2.69 -9.21
N PHE A 144 -4.23 2.35 -10.20
CA PHE A 144 -4.28 2.97 -11.54
C PHE A 144 -5.19 2.21 -12.53
N GLY A 145 -5.94 1.22 -12.06
CA GLY A 145 -6.82 0.43 -12.93
C GLY A 145 -6.15 -0.70 -13.71
N TYR A 146 -4.87 -1.01 -13.42
CA TYR A 146 -4.10 -2.06 -14.11
C TYR A 146 -4.02 -3.39 -13.33
N GLU A 147 -5.04 -3.72 -12.51
CA GLU A 147 -5.02 -4.88 -11.60
C GLU A 147 -3.81 -4.88 -10.64
N THR A 148 -3.27 -3.69 -10.39
CA THR A 148 -2.12 -3.48 -9.53
C THR A 148 -2.35 -2.30 -8.60
N VAL A 149 -1.77 -2.37 -7.41
CA VAL A 149 -1.73 -1.27 -6.46
C VAL A 149 -0.28 -0.85 -6.28
N LEU A 150 0.00 0.44 -6.37
CA LEU A 150 1.29 1.01 -6.03
C LEU A 150 1.24 1.50 -4.59
N TYR A 151 2.03 0.88 -3.71
CA TYR A 151 2.16 1.33 -2.31
C TYR A 151 3.31 2.31 -2.16
N TYR A 152 3.04 3.38 -1.44
CA TYR A 152 3.97 4.44 -1.11
C TYR A 152 4.12 4.59 0.40
N VAL A 153 5.31 5.00 0.83
CA VAL A 153 5.56 5.46 2.19
C VAL A 153 6.03 6.90 2.11
N VAL A 154 5.34 7.80 2.78
CA VAL A 154 5.64 9.23 2.79
C VAL A 154 5.55 9.80 4.20
N LYS A 155 6.05 11.01 4.41
CA LYS A 155 5.78 11.73 5.66
C LYS A 155 4.29 12.02 5.81
N GLU A 156 3.77 11.92 7.03
CA GLU A 156 2.35 12.11 7.33
C GLU A 156 1.80 13.44 6.76
N LYS A 157 2.56 14.52 6.88
CA LYS A 157 2.19 15.83 6.30
C LYS A 157 2.00 15.82 4.77
N ASN A 158 2.75 14.97 4.06
CA ASN A 158 2.62 14.82 2.60
C ASN A 158 1.36 14.00 2.29
N PHE A 159 1.12 12.95 3.07
CA PHE A 159 -0.09 12.15 2.97
C PHE A 159 -1.35 12.98 3.23
N GLU A 160 -1.36 13.87 4.23
CA GLU A 160 -2.47 14.78 4.48
C GLU A 160 -2.77 15.69 3.28
N ARG A 161 -1.74 16.18 2.57
CA ARG A 161 -1.94 16.97 1.34
C ARG A 161 -2.51 16.14 0.20
N ILE A 162 -2.04 14.91 0.05
CA ILE A 162 -2.58 13.97 -0.95
C ILE A 162 -4.03 13.65 -0.61
N SER A 163 -4.33 13.24 0.63
CA SER A 163 -5.67 12.80 1.07
C SER A 163 -6.72 13.90 1.07
N ASN A 164 -6.31 15.15 1.28
CA ASN A 164 -7.21 16.30 1.19
C ASN A 164 -7.46 16.80 -0.24
N ASN A 165 -6.72 16.27 -1.23
CA ASN A 165 -6.90 16.66 -2.62
C ASN A 165 -7.98 15.82 -3.30
N GLN A 166 -9.25 16.26 -3.19
CA GLN A 166 -10.40 15.55 -3.77
C GLN A 166 -10.32 15.36 -5.30
N LYS A 167 -9.51 16.14 -6.01
CA LYS A 167 -9.34 15.97 -7.45
C LYS A 167 -8.47 14.77 -7.77
N LEU A 168 -7.43 14.51 -6.96
CA LEU A 168 -6.61 13.30 -7.09
C LEU A 168 -7.45 12.04 -6.94
N PHE A 169 -8.41 12.01 -6.01
CA PHE A 169 -9.34 10.89 -5.84
C PHE A 169 -10.11 10.56 -7.11
N LYS A 170 -10.54 11.59 -7.85
CA LYS A 170 -11.29 11.40 -9.11
C LYS A 170 -10.42 10.91 -10.26
N ILE A 171 -9.12 11.26 -10.25
CA ILE A 171 -8.19 10.90 -11.33
C ILE A 171 -7.71 9.46 -11.18
N PHE A 172 -7.43 9.04 -9.94
CA PHE A 172 -6.78 7.76 -9.68
C PHE A 172 -7.74 6.68 -9.18
N ASP A 173 -9.06 6.98 -9.14
CA ASP A 173 -10.06 6.06 -8.55
C ASP A 173 -9.56 5.47 -7.22
N LEU A 174 -9.02 6.38 -6.40
CA LEU A 174 -8.39 6.02 -5.13
C LEU A 174 -9.46 5.67 -4.10
N PRO A 175 -9.64 4.40 -3.77
CA PRO A 175 -9.91 4.10 -2.39
C PRO A 175 -8.56 4.25 -1.68
N PHE A 176 -8.34 5.31 -0.92
CA PHE A 176 -7.42 5.17 0.20
C PHE A 176 -7.94 3.95 0.94
N LEU A 177 -7.09 2.94 1.04
CA LEU A 177 -7.33 1.85 1.97
C LEU A 177 -7.17 2.42 3.38
N GLU A 178 -8.07 3.33 3.77
CA GLU A 178 -8.39 3.46 5.19
C GLU A 178 -8.79 2.06 5.59
N SER A 179 -8.23 1.58 6.67
CA SER A 179 -8.48 0.23 7.11
C SER A 179 -10.00 0.02 7.17
N ILE A 180 -10.54 -0.75 6.22
CA ILE A 180 -11.94 -1.17 6.21
C ILE A 180 -12.22 -2.17 7.34
N TYR A 181 -11.21 -2.44 8.17
CA TYR A 181 -11.29 -3.36 9.27
C TYR A 181 -11.58 -2.61 10.56
N ASN A 182 -12.58 -3.08 11.26
CA ASN A 182 -12.75 -2.85 12.69
C ASN A 182 -11.51 -3.37 13.44
N GLU A 183 -11.43 -3.14 14.74
CA GLU A 183 -10.27 -3.55 15.54
C GLU A 183 -9.76 -4.96 15.18
N ILE A 184 -8.46 -5.06 14.83
CA ILE A 184 -7.78 -6.32 14.57
C ILE A 184 -6.84 -6.65 15.73
N PHE A 185 -6.84 -7.90 16.14
CA PHE A 185 -6.07 -8.41 17.26
C PHE A 185 -5.18 -9.57 16.80
N GLU A 186 -3.91 -9.58 17.19
CA GLU A 186 -3.04 -10.74 17.08
C GLU A 186 -3.19 -11.59 18.35
N ILE A 187 -3.37 -12.90 18.19
CA ILE A 187 -3.42 -13.84 19.31
C ILE A 187 -1.99 -14.14 19.76
N THR A 188 -1.67 -13.77 20.96
CA THR A 188 -0.33 -13.93 21.55
C THR A 188 -0.25 -15.08 22.55
N GLY A 189 -1.40 -15.62 22.99
CA GLY A 189 -1.51 -16.72 23.93
C GLY A 189 -2.64 -17.70 23.60
N ASP A 190 -2.83 -18.69 24.45
CA ASP A 190 -3.85 -19.74 24.25
C ASP A 190 -5.23 -19.28 24.77
N LEU A 191 -6.15 -19.01 23.88
CA LEU A 191 -7.52 -18.64 24.20
C LEU A 191 -8.42 -19.86 24.57
N GLY A 192 -7.89 -21.08 24.57
CA GLY A 192 -8.66 -22.29 24.83
C GLY A 192 -9.75 -22.60 23.81
N VAL A 193 -9.73 -21.92 22.66
CA VAL A 193 -10.74 -22.08 21.60
C VAL A 193 -10.21 -23.04 20.53
N SER A 194 -10.99 -24.11 20.27
CA SER A 194 -10.64 -25.09 19.24
C SER A 194 -10.45 -24.42 17.86
N ARG A 195 -9.36 -24.76 17.18
CA ARG A 195 -8.95 -24.28 15.86
C ARG A 195 -8.38 -22.85 15.82
N VAL A 196 -8.25 -22.19 16.96
CA VAL A 196 -7.57 -20.91 17.10
C VAL A 196 -6.16 -21.18 17.61
N LYS A 197 -5.17 -20.51 17.02
CA LYS A 197 -3.76 -20.71 17.34
C LYS A 197 -3.09 -19.39 17.66
N ILE A 198 -2.05 -19.44 18.48
CA ILE A 198 -1.15 -18.31 18.67
C ILE A 198 -0.62 -17.84 17.33
N GLY A 199 -0.66 -16.53 17.09
CA GLY A 199 -0.30 -15.90 15.82
C GLY A 199 -1.45 -15.80 14.80
N ASP A 200 -2.64 -16.34 15.09
CA ASP A 200 -3.83 -16.04 14.28
C ASP A 200 -4.30 -14.61 14.54
N PHE A 201 -5.13 -14.08 13.62
CA PHE A 201 -5.70 -12.76 13.73
C PHE A 201 -7.21 -12.83 13.94
N LEU A 202 -7.71 -11.96 14.81
CA LEU A 202 -9.13 -11.79 15.07
C LEU A 202 -9.58 -10.44 14.55
N GLU A 203 -10.75 -10.39 13.96
CA GLU A 203 -11.45 -9.18 13.56
C GLU A 203 -12.68 -9.01 14.46
N LYS A 204 -12.82 -7.85 15.08
CA LYS A 204 -14.03 -7.47 15.83
C LYS A 204 -15.10 -7.03 14.84
N LYS A 205 -16.29 -7.59 14.96
CA LYS A 205 -17.45 -7.25 14.15
C LYS A 205 -18.34 -6.21 14.88
N ASP A 206 -19.17 -5.52 14.12
CA ASP A 206 -20.06 -4.46 14.63
C ASP A 206 -21.00 -4.91 15.77
N ASP A 207 -21.32 -6.19 15.83
CA ASP A 207 -22.14 -6.81 16.89
C ASP A 207 -21.34 -7.13 18.17
N GLY A 208 -20.04 -6.80 18.19
CA GLY A 208 -19.14 -7.05 19.32
C GLY A 208 -18.57 -8.45 19.40
N TYR A 209 -18.85 -9.30 18.42
CA TYR A 209 -18.21 -10.62 18.31
C TYR A 209 -16.86 -10.51 17.62
N TYR A 210 -16.02 -11.51 17.86
CA TYR A 210 -14.73 -11.65 17.17
C TYR A 210 -14.83 -12.83 16.20
N THR A 211 -14.36 -12.66 14.99
CA THR A 211 -14.20 -13.73 14.02
C THR A 211 -12.74 -13.98 13.75
N LEU A 212 -12.38 -15.26 13.55
CA LEU A 212 -11.05 -15.56 13.07
C LEU A 212 -10.92 -15.02 11.65
N PHE A 213 -9.89 -14.21 11.42
CA PHE A 213 -9.70 -13.58 10.12
C PHE A 213 -9.72 -14.60 8.98
N LYS A 214 -10.52 -14.33 7.95
CA LYS A 214 -10.75 -15.23 6.79
C LYS A 214 -11.33 -16.63 7.12
N LYS A 215 -11.83 -16.82 8.34
CA LYS A 215 -12.52 -18.04 8.76
C LYS A 215 -13.81 -17.68 9.51
N ASP A 216 -14.75 -17.06 8.82
CA ASP A 216 -16.01 -16.52 9.37
C ASP A 216 -16.87 -17.55 10.13
N ASN A 217 -16.61 -18.84 9.93
CA ASN A 217 -17.27 -19.90 10.66
C ASN A 217 -16.72 -20.13 12.08
N ILE A 218 -15.66 -19.44 12.47
CA ILE A 218 -15.10 -19.49 13.82
C ILE A 218 -15.39 -18.16 14.50
N VAL A 219 -16.45 -18.15 15.32
CA VAL A 219 -16.91 -16.98 16.08
C VAL A 219 -16.51 -17.15 17.53
N ILE A 220 -15.83 -16.14 18.08
CA ILE A 220 -15.48 -16.04 19.49
C ILE A 220 -16.41 -14.99 20.11
N LYS A 221 -17.33 -15.43 20.98
CA LYS A 221 -18.39 -14.57 21.48
C LYS A 221 -17.95 -13.51 22.51
N ASN A 222 -16.90 -13.81 23.26
CA ASN A 222 -16.33 -12.88 24.24
C ASN A 222 -14.83 -13.16 24.38
N ILE A 223 -14.05 -12.11 24.39
CA ILE A 223 -12.71 -12.14 24.94
C ILE A 223 -12.87 -11.64 26.39
N ASN A 224 -12.64 -12.53 27.37
CA ASN A 224 -12.76 -12.16 28.77
C ASN A 224 -11.60 -11.27 29.20
N GLU A 225 -11.75 -10.52 30.28
CA GLU A 225 -10.67 -9.69 30.86
C GLU A 225 -9.36 -10.50 31.11
N ASN A 226 -9.46 -11.82 31.36
CA ASN A 226 -8.31 -12.70 31.49
C ASN A 226 -7.66 -13.03 30.16
N ASP A 227 -8.44 -13.05 29.08
CA ASP A 227 -7.98 -13.35 27.72
C ASP A 227 -7.41 -12.10 27.02
N GLU A 228 -7.71 -10.88 27.53
CA GLU A 228 -7.15 -9.63 26.99
C GLU A 228 -5.61 -9.59 27.05
N LYS A 229 -5.01 -10.39 27.95
CA LYS A 229 -3.54 -10.54 28.03
C LYS A 229 -2.98 -11.44 26.93
N GLU A 230 -3.82 -12.25 26.33
CA GLU A 230 -3.46 -13.24 25.31
C GLU A 230 -3.75 -12.73 23.88
N VAL A 231 -4.16 -11.46 23.77
CA VAL A 231 -4.40 -10.78 22.50
C VAL A 231 -3.67 -9.46 22.47
N ARG A 232 -3.10 -9.13 21.31
CA ARG A 232 -2.48 -7.83 21.06
C ARG A 232 -3.32 -7.06 20.06
N ILE A 233 -3.76 -5.86 20.43
CA ILE A 233 -4.43 -4.94 19.52
C ILE A 233 -3.42 -4.49 18.46
N ILE A 234 -3.79 -4.64 17.18
CA ILE A 234 -2.98 -4.22 16.04
C ILE A 234 -3.54 -2.92 15.46
N LEU A 235 -4.86 -2.72 15.59
CA LEU A 235 -5.57 -1.55 15.09
C LEU A 235 -6.53 -1.02 16.13
#